data_5f8c220400b6a0b6450543091d1626b7
#
_entry.id   5f8c220400b6a0b6450543091d1626b7
#
_cell.length_a   1.000
_cell.length_b   1.000
_cell.length_c   1.000
_cell.angle_alpha   90.00
_cell.angle_beta   90.00
_cell.angle_gamma   90.00
#
_symmetry.space_group_name_H-M   'P 1'
#
loop_
_entity.id
_entity.type
_entity.pdbx_description
1 polymer ?
#
loop_
_entity_poly.entity_id
_entity_poly.type
_entity_poly.pdbx_seq_one_letter_code
_entity_poly.pdbx_strand_id
1 'polypeptide(L)'
;ECQVDFITREQIKEEPEEVSENQLLSHSTDVDQQVIQNANLNPRYTFDTFVVGSNNKFAHAASLAVAESPGEIYNPLFLYGGVGLGKTHLMHSIAHFILQKNPSSRILYVTSEEFTNEVIEAIRNSNNTAMTKFREKYRNIDVLLIDDVQFIIGKESTQEEFFHTFNTLHGANKQIILSSDRPPKDMDILEDRIRSRFEWGLLADIQSPDYETRIAILRKKQELDGYSVSDDVIEYIASNIKSNIRELEGALNKIIAYANLEKREINIDLAEQVLRDIISPNEKKVITPEFIIDTVADHFDITPSDIVGSKRSSKIVFPRQIAMYLCREMLDAPLTGIGKMMGDRDHTTVMHGIEKIEKEMSAKDSVRNTVDILKKKINPSK
;
A
#
# COMPACT_ATOMS: atom_id res chain seq x y z
N GLU A 1 -31.66 -75.78 -4.77
CA GLU A 1 -30.31 -76.17 -4.24
C GLU A 1 -29.37 -74.96 -4.47
N CYS A 2 -28.97 -74.24 -3.38
CA CYS A 2 -27.96 -73.21 -3.46
C CYS A 2 -26.60 -73.87 -3.19
N GLN A 3 -25.70 -73.79 -4.13
CA GLN A 3 -24.35 -74.24 -4.01
C GLN A 3 -23.55 -73.10 -3.41
N VAL A 4 -22.92 -73.29 -2.25
CA VAL A 4 -22.07 -72.31 -1.58
C VAL A 4 -20.64 -72.75 -1.77
N ASP A 5 -19.86 -71.98 -2.57
CA ASP A 5 -18.41 -72.18 -2.73
C ASP A 5 -17.67 -71.31 -1.71
N PHE A 6 -16.78 -71.94 -0.94
CA PHE A 6 -15.89 -71.30 0.01
C PHE A 6 -14.59 -70.88 -0.68
N ILE A 7 -14.33 -69.60 -0.77
CA ILE A 7 -13.08 -69.03 -1.30
C ILE A 7 -12.12 -68.84 -0.12
N THR A 8 -10.96 -69.45 -0.18
CA THR A 8 -9.89 -69.27 0.81
C THR A 8 -9.15 -67.95 0.62
N ARG A 9 -8.64 -67.38 1.73
CA ARG A 9 -8.00 -66.05 1.83
C ARG A 9 -6.76 -65.85 0.97
N GLU A 10 -6.25 -66.87 0.31
CA GLU A 10 -5.06 -66.85 -0.56
C GLU A 10 -5.34 -66.52 -2.03
N GLN A 11 -6.63 -66.40 -2.42
CA GLN A 11 -7.01 -66.11 -3.80
C GLN A 11 -7.39 -64.62 -4.06
N ILE A 12 -7.29 -63.75 -3.04
CA ILE A 12 -7.47 -62.31 -3.18
C ILE A 12 -6.09 -61.68 -3.06
N LYS A 13 -5.28 -61.78 -4.12
CA LYS A 13 -4.18 -60.88 -4.42
C LYS A 13 -4.64 -59.92 -5.52
N GLU A 14 -5.44 -58.97 -5.15
CA GLU A 14 -5.47 -57.67 -5.84
C GLU A 14 -4.49 -56.77 -5.08
N GLU A 15 -3.38 -56.47 -5.72
CA GLU A 15 -2.50 -55.38 -5.29
C GLU A 15 -3.34 -54.09 -5.28
N PRO A 16 -3.35 -53.30 -4.20
CA PRO A 16 -3.91 -51.99 -4.27
C PRO A 16 -3.05 -51.17 -5.25
N GLU A 17 -3.61 -50.70 -6.34
CA GLU A 17 -3.03 -49.63 -7.12
C GLU A 17 -2.72 -48.49 -6.13
N GLU A 18 -1.46 -48.19 -5.87
CA GLU A 18 -1.02 -47.00 -5.24
C GLU A 18 -1.41 -45.81 -6.17
N VAL A 19 -2.62 -45.31 -5.97
CA VAL A 19 -2.97 -43.97 -6.46
C VAL A 19 -2.04 -43.03 -5.71
N SER A 20 -1.00 -42.55 -6.41
CA SER A 20 0.00 -41.68 -5.80
C SER A 20 -0.68 -40.47 -5.20
N GLU A 21 -0.42 -40.19 -3.93
CA GLU A 21 -0.89 -39.00 -3.23
C GLU A 21 -0.64 -37.69 -4.02
N ASN A 22 0.36 -37.68 -4.91
CA ASN A 22 0.65 -36.58 -5.83
C ASN A 22 -0.43 -36.33 -6.91
N GLN A 23 -1.26 -37.33 -7.28
CA GLN A 23 -2.34 -37.10 -8.27
C GLN A 23 -3.62 -36.58 -7.62
N LEU A 24 -3.86 -36.87 -6.35
CA LEU A 24 -4.96 -36.29 -5.58
C LEU A 24 -4.67 -34.84 -5.17
N LEU A 25 -3.42 -34.53 -4.85
CA LEU A 25 -2.97 -33.18 -4.52
C LEU A 25 -2.95 -32.21 -5.73
N SER A 26 -2.67 -32.72 -6.95
CA SER A 26 -2.66 -31.88 -8.15
C SER A 26 -4.05 -31.51 -8.65
N HIS A 27 -5.06 -32.36 -8.41
CA HIS A 27 -6.44 -32.06 -8.84
C HIS A 27 -7.18 -31.12 -7.86
N SER A 28 -6.87 -31.16 -6.56
CA SER A 28 -7.45 -30.26 -5.58
C SER A 28 -6.91 -28.83 -5.72
N THR A 29 -5.62 -28.67 -6.04
CA THR A 29 -4.97 -27.35 -6.19
C THR A 29 -5.48 -26.55 -7.39
N ASP A 30 -5.81 -27.20 -8.51
CA ASP A 30 -6.27 -26.48 -9.72
C ASP A 30 -7.72 -25.98 -9.59
N VAL A 31 -8.59 -26.75 -8.95
CA VAL A 31 -9.99 -26.35 -8.68
C VAL A 31 -10.03 -25.20 -7.67
N ASP A 32 -9.21 -25.26 -6.64
CA ASP A 32 -9.09 -24.21 -5.63
C ASP A 32 -8.57 -22.89 -6.21
N GLN A 33 -7.60 -22.92 -7.13
CA GLN A 33 -7.06 -21.71 -7.76
C GLN A 33 -8.07 -21.00 -8.67
N GLN A 34 -8.87 -21.72 -9.44
CA GLN A 34 -9.92 -21.12 -10.28
C GLN A 34 -11.03 -20.47 -9.43
N VAL A 35 -11.42 -21.10 -8.35
CA VAL A 35 -12.44 -20.55 -7.43
C VAL A 35 -11.91 -19.27 -6.75
N ILE A 36 -10.65 -19.27 -6.31
CA ILE A 36 -9.97 -18.13 -5.71
C ILE A 36 -9.85 -16.96 -6.72
N GLN A 37 -9.48 -17.25 -7.96
CA GLN A 37 -9.40 -16.23 -9.02
C GLN A 37 -10.78 -15.66 -9.36
N ASN A 38 -11.80 -16.48 -9.45
CA ASN A 38 -13.17 -16.04 -9.74
C ASN A 38 -13.74 -15.16 -8.61
N ALA A 39 -13.31 -15.38 -7.36
CA ALA A 39 -13.68 -14.56 -6.22
C ALA A 39 -12.84 -13.30 -6.06
N ASN A 40 -11.88 -13.03 -6.96
CA ASN A 40 -10.94 -11.89 -6.93
C ASN A 40 -10.13 -11.80 -5.62
N LEU A 41 -9.69 -12.96 -5.09
CA LEU A 41 -8.96 -13.05 -3.83
C LEU A 41 -7.45 -13.10 -4.02
N ASN A 42 -6.71 -12.43 -3.13
CA ASN A 42 -5.26 -12.54 -3.09
C ASN A 42 -4.86 -13.85 -2.37
N PRO A 43 -4.17 -14.80 -3.04
CA PRO A 43 -3.84 -16.09 -2.46
C PRO A 43 -2.88 -16.02 -1.27
N ARG A 44 -2.17 -14.89 -1.10
CA ARG A 44 -1.24 -14.67 0.02
C ARG A 44 -1.93 -14.21 1.31
N TYR A 45 -3.20 -13.79 1.25
CA TYR A 45 -3.92 -13.23 2.38
C TYR A 45 -4.77 -14.30 3.06
N THR A 46 -4.14 -15.08 3.92
CA THR A 46 -4.77 -16.15 4.72
C THR A 46 -4.58 -15.88 6.22
N PHE A 47 -5.32 -16.57 7.07
CA PHE A 47 -5.11 -16.48 8.52
C PHE A 47 -3.71 -16.92 8.94
N ASP A 48 -3.09 -17.90 8.25
CA ASP A 48 -1.74 -18.42 8.56
C ASP A 48 -0.64 -17.39 8.25
N THR A 49 -0.90 -16.48 7.31
CA THR A 49 0.05 -15.41 6.93
C THR A 49 -0.19 -14.12 7.70
N PHE A 50 -1.32 -14.02 8.41
CA PHE A 50 -1.67 -12.85 9.21
C PHE A 50 -0.98 -12.90 10.59
N VAL A 51 -0.23 -11.86 10.93
CA VAL A 51 0.44 -11.76 12.23
C VAL A 51 -0.50 -11.17 13.27
N VAL A 52 -0.78 -11.94 14.31
CA VAL A 52 -1.66 -11.53 15.41
C VAL A 52 -0.84 -10.85 16.50
N GLY A 53 -1.24 -9.63 16.87
CA GLY A 53 -0.68 -8.84 17.95
C GLY A 53 -1.76 -8.27 18.86
N SER A 54 -1.37 -7.53 19.90
CA SER A 54 -2.29 -6.87 20.84
C SER A 54 -3.27 -5.91 20.12
N ASN A 55 -2.83 -5.29 19.05
CA ASN A 55 -3.52 -4.28 18.26
C ASN A 55 -4.63 -4.83 17.32
N ASN A 56 -4.64 -6.13 17.02
CA ASN A 56 -5.56 -6.74 16.06
C ASN A 56 -6.20 -8.04 16.54
N LYS A 57 -5.86 -8.50 17.74
CA LYS A 57 -6.33 -9.79 18.29
C LYS A 57 -7.85 -9.93 18.27
N PHE A 58 -8.56 -8.85 18.63
CA PHE A 58 -10.03 -8.86 18.63
C PHE A 58 -10.59 -8.98 17.22
N ALA A 59 -10.10 -8.19 16.29
CA ALA A 59 -10.51 -8.24 14.89
C ALA A 59 -10.22 -9.60 14.25
N HIS A 60 -9.03 -10.19 14.55
CA HIS A 60 -8.67 -11.53 14.10
C HIS A 60 -9.63 -12.60 14.64
N ALA A 61 -9.91 -12.59 15.96
CA ALA A 61 -10.81 -13.55 16.59
C ALA A 61 -12.25 -13.45 16.04
N ALA A 62 -12.75 -12.21 15.87
CA ALA A 62 -14.04 -11.95 15.25
C ALA A 62 -14.11 -12.47 13.80
N SER A 63 -13.05 -12.24 13.03
CA SER A 63 -12.92 -12.70 11.65
C SER A 63 -12.94 -14.23 11.55
N LEU A 64 -12.22 -14.90 12.45
CA LEU A 64 -12.20 -16.36 12.50
C LEU A 64 -13.57 -16.93 12.86
N ALA A 65 -14.26 -16.36 13.88
CA ALA A 65 -15.60 -16.79 14.26
C ALA A 65 -16.60 -16.64 13.11
N VAL A 66 -16.54 -15.53 12.36
CA VAL A 66 -17.37 -15.32 11.15
C VAL A 66 -17.02 -16.33 10.05
N ALA A 67 -15.75 -16.64 9.87
CA ALA A 67 -15.34 -17.63 8.88
C ALA A 67 -15.78 -19.06 9.22
N GLU A 68 -15.86 -19.38 10.52
CA GLU A 68 -16.34 -20.67 11.01
C GLU A 68 -17.85 -20.86 10.86
N SER A 69 -18.63 -19.80 11.08
CA SER A 69 -20.12 -19.84 11.06
C SER A 69 -20.69 -18.59 10.36
N PRO A 70 -20.55 -18.50 9.01
CA PRO A 70 -20.97 -17.33 8.26
C PRO A 70 -22.49 -17.13 8.30
N GLY A 71 -22.91 -15.90 8.59
CA GLY A 71 -24.33 -15.50 8.70
C GLY A 71 -24.98 -15.76 10.05
N GLU A 72 -24.32 -16.46 10.98
CA GLU A 72 -24.92 -16.90 12.24
C GLU A 72 -24.49 -16.06 13.45
N ILE A 73 -23.20 -15.61 13.51
CA ILE A 73 -22.65 -15.01 14.74
C ILE A 73 -22.64 -13.49 14.67
N TYR A 74 -21.85 -12.91 13.77
CA TYR A 74 -21.67 -11.46 13.65
C TYR A 74 -21.99 -11.02 12.22
N ASN A 75 -23.16 -10.47 12.01
CA ASN A 75 -23.62 -10.04 10.68
C ASN A 75 -24.29 -8.66 10.74
N PRO A 76 -23.68 -7.59 10.17
CA PRO A 76 -22.40 -7.60 9.49
C PRO A 76 -21.19 -7.68 10.44
N LEU A 77 -20.03 -8.12 9.93
CA LEU A 77 -18.74 -7.83 10.54
C LEU A 77 -18.18 -6.56 9.91
N PHE A 78 -17.89 -5.55 10.73
CA PHE A 78 -17.36 -4.28 10.30
C PHE A 78 -15.93 -4.10 10.84
N LEU A 79 -14.93 -4.21 9.95
CA LEU A 79 -13.52 -4.03 10.27
C LEU A 79 -13.12 -2.57 10.02
N TYR A 80 -12.62 -1.87 11.03
CA TYR A 80 -12.18 -0.50 10.83
C TYR A 80 -10.81 -0.22 11.44
N GLY A 81 -10.15 0.82 10.93
CA GLY A 81 -8.82 1.23 11.37
C GLY A 81 -8.06 1.92 10.26
N GLY A 82 -6.96 2.56 10.58
CA GLY A 82 -6.14 3.32 9.65
C GLY A 82 -5.77 2.58 8.35
N VAL A 83 -5.25 3.32 7.38
CA VAL A 83 -4.82 2.75 6.10
C VAL A 83 -3.64 1.80 6.30
N GLY A 84 -3.64 0.65 5.61
CA GLY A 84 -2.52 -0.30 5.62
C GLY A 84 -2.33 -1.09 6.90
N LEU A 85 -3.39 -1.28 7.73
CA LEU A 85 -3.33 -2.04 8.98
C LEU A 85 -3.76 -3.52 8.87
N GLY A 86 -4.12 -4.00 7.66
CA GLY A 86 -4.44 -5.41 7.41
C GLY A 86 -5.94 -5.75 7.33
N LYS A 87 -6.85 -4.76 7.22
CA LYS A 87 -8.31 -4.98 7.04
C LYS A 87 -8.60 -5.89 5.85
N THR A 88 -8.09 -5.52 4.68
CA THR A 88 -8.21 -6.31 3.44
C THR A 88 -7.65 -7.72 3.60
N HIS A 89 -6.52 -7.89 4.32
CA HIS A 89 -5.93 -9.19 4.59
C HIS A 89 -6.92 -10.08 5.37
N LEU A 90 -7.52 -9.58 6.46
CA LEU A 90 -8.51 -10.33 7.22
C LEU A 90 -9.76 -10.67 6.40
N MET A 91 -10.25 -9.75 5.56
CA MET A 91 -11.38 -10.00 4.65
C MET A 91 -11.09 -11.18 3.72
N HIS A 92 -9.93 -11.17 3.06
CA HIS A 92 -9.52 -12.27 2.20
C HIS A 92 -9.31 -13.57 2.98
N SER A 93 -8.75 -13.49 4.20
CA SER A 93 -8.57 -14.66 5.08
C SER A 93 -9.91 -15.34 5.40
N ILE A 94 -10.95 -14.56 5.71
CA ILE A 94 -12.31 -15.08 5.92
C ILE A 94 -12.80 -15.81 4.67
N ALA A 95 -12.66 -15.18 3.50
CA ALA A 95 -13.10 -15.75 2.23
C ALA A 95 -12.38 -17.06 1.91
N HIS A 96 -11.05 -17.09 2.05
CA HIS A 96 -10.25 -18.31 1.84
C HIS A 96 -10.69 -19.44 2.78
N PHE A 97 -10.87 -19.14 4.05
CA PHE A 97 -11.27 -20.14 5.04
C PHE A 97 -12.65 -20.73 4.73
N ILE A 98 -13.63 -19.91 4.33
CA ILE A 98 -14.96 -20.35 3.95
C ILE A 98 -14.88 -21.25 2.70
N LEU A 99 -14.10 -20.85 1.67
CA LEU A 99 -13.92 -21.64 0.46
C LEU A 99 -13.23 -22.99 0.71
N GLN A 100 -12.25 -23.03 1.62
CA GLN A 100 -11.60 -24.27 2.04
C GLN A 100 -12.60 -25.25 2.70
N LYS A 101 -13.49 -24.73 3.54
CA LYS A 101 -14.54 -25.55 4.17
C LYS A 101 -15.68 -25.93 3.22
N ASN A 102 -16.08 -25.01 2.37
CA ASN A 102 -17.18 -25.18 1.44
C ASN A 102 -16.85 -24.53 0.08
N PRO A 103 -16.23 -25.26 -0.84
CA PRO A 103 -15.86 -24.77 -2.17
C PRO A 103 -17.04 -24.31 -3.04
N SER A 104 -18.27 -24.72 -2.71
CA SER A 104 -19.50 -24.33 -3.44
C SER A 104 -20.05 -22.97 -2.97
N SER A 105 -19.52 -22.37 -1.93
CA SER A 105 -19.96 -21.07 -1.43
C SER A 105 -19.71 -19.98 -2.48
N ARG A 106 -20.74 -19.18 -2.75
CA ARG A 106 -20.65 -18.04 -3.65
C ARG A 106 -20.16 -16.82 -2.86
N ILE A 107 -18.89 -16.51 -3.01
CA ILE A 107 -18.24 -15.38 -2.34
C ILE A 107 -17.97 -14.29 -3.36
N LEU A 108 -18.25 -13.04 -2.99
CA LEU A 108 -17.95 -11.89 -3.80
C LEU A 108 -17.16 -10.86 -2.96
N TYR A 109 -15.93 -10.62 -3.36
CA TYR A 109 -15.11 -9.52 -2.86
C TYR A 109 -15.08 -8.39 -3.90
N VAL A 110 -15.39 -7.17 -3.47
CA VAL A 110 -15.35 -5.97 -4.29
C VAL A 110 -14.89 -4.78 -3.46
N THR A 111 -14.27 -3.81 -4.10
CA THR A 111 -14.08 -2.48 -3.51
C THR A 111 -15.38 -1.67 -3.60
N SER A 112 -15.60 -0.75 -2.69
CA SER A 112 -16.76 0.15 -2.77
C SER A 112 -16.72 1.05 -4.01
N GLU A 113 -15.55 1.28 -4.58
CA GLU A 113 -15.38 1.97 -5.85
C GLU A 113 -15.91 1.13 -7.02
N GLU A 114 -15.54 -0.15 -7.11
CA GLU A 114 -16.08 -1.08 -8.12
C GLU A 114 -17.59 -1.22 -8.00
N PHE A 115 -18.11 -1.42 -6.78
CA PHE A 115 -19.56 -1.43 -6.53
C PHE A 115 -20.24 -0.16 -7.05
N THR A 116 -19.67 1.01 -6.75
CA THR A 116 -20.20 2.30 -7.21
C THR A 116 -20.21 2.42 -8.72
N ASN A 117 -19.11 2.03 -9.38
CA ASN A 117 -18.97 2.11 -10.83
C ASN A 117 -20.00 1.20 -11.52
N GLU A 118 -20.20 -0.01 -11.01
CA GLU A 118 -21.21 -0.93 -11.54
C GLU A 118 -22.64 -0.41 -11.33
N VAL A 119 -22.96 0.22 -10.20
CA VAL A 119 -24.26 0.88 -9.99
C VAL A 119 -24.47 1.99 -11.01
N ILE A 120 -23.48 2.87 -11.20
CA ILE A 120 -23.56 3.97 -12.15
C ILE A 120 -23.75 3.45 -13.58
N GLU A 121 -23.02 2.42 -13.96
CA GLU A 121 -23.12 1.79 -15.28
C GLU A 121 -24.51 1.16 -15.49
N ALA A 122 -25.01 0.44 -14.49
CA ALA A 122 -26.34 -0.16 -14.54
C ALA A 122 -27.46 0.88 -14.69
N ILE A 123 -27.32 2.06 -14.04
CA ILE A 123 -28.27 3.17 -14.16
C ILE A 123 -28.16 3.85 -15.55
N ARG A 124 -26.93 4.10 -16.03
CA ARG A 124 -26.70 4.79 -17.32
C ARG A 124 -27.20 4.01 -18.53
N ASN A 125 -27.09 2.69 -18.48
CA ASN A 125 -27.51 1.83 -19.58
C ASN A 125 -29.03 1.78 -19.80
N SER A 126 -29.82 2.52 -18.99
CA SER A 126 -31.29 2.74 -19.11
C SER A 126 -32.11 1.48 -19.46
N ASN A 127 -31.49 0.32 -19.36
CA ASN A 127 -32.10 -0.96 -19.72
C ASN A 127 -32.33 -1.75 -18.42
N ASN A 128 -33.57 -2.07 -18.14
CA ASN A 128 -33.94 -2.87 -16.97
C ASN A 128 -33.08 -4.13 -16.79
N THR A 129 -32.53 -4.65 -17.91
CA THR A 129 -31.65 -5.82 -17.93
C THR A 129 -30.33 -5.58 -17.21
N ALA A 130 -29.72 -4.39 -17.30
CA ALA A 130 -28.43 -4.09 -16.66
C ALA A 130 -28.58 -4.05 -15.12
N MET A 131 -29.60 -3.37 -14.63
CA MET A 131 -29.90 -3.31 -13.20
C MET A 131 -30.32 -4.68 -12.65
N THR A 132 -31.05 -5.49 -13.42
CA THR A 132 -31.38 -6.86 -13.02
C THR A 132 -30.11 -7.71 -12.88
N LYS A 133 -29.18 -7.68 -13.83
CA LYS A 133 -27.90 -8.40 -13.76
C LYS A 133 -27.06 -7.95 -12.56
N PHE A 134 -27.01 -6.64 -12.29
CA PHE A 134 -26.34 -6.10 -11.10
C PHE A 134 -26.94 -6.70 -9.83
N ARG A 135 -28.26 -6.69 -9.69
CA ARG A 135 -28.95 -7.25 -8.52
C ARG A 135 -28.75 -8.77 -8.40
N GLU A 136 -28.76 -9.49 -9.50
CA GLU A 136 -28.45 -10.93 -9.52
C GLU A 136 -27.04 -11.21 -9.05
N LYS A 137 -26.05 -10.42 -9.49
CA LYS A 137 -24.65 -10.54 -9.08
C LYS A 137 -24.48 -10.34 -7.57
N TYR A 138 -25.06 -9.28 -7.02
CA TYR A 138 -24.81 -8.87 -5.63
C TYR A 138 -25.78 -9.49 -4.60
N ARG A 139 -26.96 -9.95 -5.02
CA ARG A 139 -27.97 -10.47 -4.08
C ARG A 139 -28.08 -11.99 -4.10
N ASN A 140 -27.36 -12.67 -5.00
CA ASN A 140 -27.42 -14.13 -5.19
C ASN A 140 -26.13 -14.82 -4.70
N ILE A 141 -25.53 -14.33 -3.65
CA ILE A 141 -24.27 -14.79 -3.06
C ILE A 141 -24.46 -15.21 -1.61
N ASP A 142 -23.50 -15.96 -1.08
CA ASP A 142 -23.53 -16.44 0.29
C ASP A 142 -22.72 -15.55 1.23
N VAL A 143 -21.66 -14.91 0.69
CA VAL A 143 -20.79 -13.98 1.44
C VAL A 143 -20.47 -12.76 0.58
N LEU A 144 -20.78 -11.58 1.08
CA LEU A 144 -20.43 -10.28 0.48
C LEU A 144 -19.32 -9.61 1.29
N LEU A 145 -18.22 -9.30 0.62
CA LEU A 145 -17.12 -8.50 1.21
C LEU A 145 -17.00 -7.20 0.42
N ILE A 146 -17.22 -6.07 1.09
CA ILE A 146 -17.02 -4.73 0.48
C ILE A 146 -15.93 -4.00 1.24
N ASP A 147 -14.84 -3.73 0.52
CA ASP A 147 -13.68 -3.04 1.07
C ASP A 147 -13.82 -1.52 0.90
N ASP A 148 -13.32 -0.77 1.89
CA ASP A 148 -13.25 0.69 1.91
C ASP A 148 -14.63 1.38 1.72
N VAL A 149 -15.65 0.97 2.48
CA VAL A 149 -17.02 1.48 2.34
C VAL A 149 -17.17 3.00 2.54
N GLN A 150 -16.17 3.70 3.08
CA GLN A 150 -16.19 5.15 3.17
C GLN A 150 -16.32 5.85 1.80
N PHE A 151 -15.97 5.20 0.69
CA PHE A 151 -16.10 5.80 -0.64
C PHE A 151 -17.51 5.76 -1.23
N ILE A 152 -18.50 5.14 -0.56
CA ILE A 152 -19.92 5.28 -0.94
C ILE A 152 -20.55 6.56 -0.37
N ILE A 153 -19.89 7.23 0.59
CA ILE A 153 -20.39 8.43 1.24
C ILE A 153 -20.63 9.54 0.22
N GLY A 154 -21.77 10.21 0.31
CA GLY A 154 -22.16 11.30 -0.60
C GLY A 154 -22.64 10.85 -1.99
N LYS A 155 -22.83 9.56 -2.23
CA LYS A 155 -23.31 9.00 -3.50
C LYS A 155 -24.70 8.39 -3.30
N GLU A 156 -25.75 9.20 -3.32
CA GLU A 156 -27.13 8.81 -2.98
C GLU A 156 -27.60 7.53 -3.69
N SER A 157 -27.49 7.46 -5.01
CA SER A 157 -27.94 6.27 -5.77
C SER A 157 -27.16 5.00 -5.40
N THR A 158 -25.88 5.15 -5.06
CA THR A 158 -25.04 4.01 -4.60
C THR A 158 -25.45 3.58 -3.20
N GLN A 159 -25.71 4.55 -2.31
CA GLN A 159 -26.17 4.27 -0.94
C GLN A 159 -27.55 3.58 -0.94
N GLU A 160 -28.45 4.00 -1.82
CA GLU A 160 -29.77 3.38 -1.96
C GLU A 160 -29.65 1.91 -2.41
N GLU A 161 -28.90 1.62 -3.47
CA GLU A 161 -28.74 0.26 -3.99
C GLU A 161 -27.96 -0.63 -3.01
N PHE A 162 -26.96 -0.06 -2.31
CA PHE A 162 -26.27 -0.72 -1.22
C PHE A 162 -27.24 -1.11 -0.09
N PHE A 163 -28.09 -0.19 0.35
CA PHE A 163 -29.08 -0.44 1.40
C PHE A 163 -30.02 -1.60 1.04
N HIS A 164 -30.51 -1.64 -0.19
CA HIS A 164 -31.37 -2.73 -0.67
C HIS A 164 -30.62 -4.06 -0.76
N THR A 165 -29.39 -4.05 -1.23
CA THR A 165 -28.52 -5.24 -1.29
C THR A 165 -28.23 -5.78 0.11
N PHE A 166 -27.86 -4.88 1.03
CA PHE A 166 -27.64 -5.25 2.43
C PHE A 166 -28.87 -5.92 3.05
N ASN A 167 -30.06 -5.30 2.94
CA ASN A 167 -31.27 -5.86 3.52
C ASN A 167 -31.65 -7.22 2.91
N THR A 168 -31.45 -7.40 1.61
CA THR A 168 -31.71 -8.68 0.94
C THR A 168 -30.83 -9.79 1.48
N LEU A 169 -29.51 -9.54 1.57
CA LEU A 169 -28.55 -10.52 2.06
C LEU A 169 -28.71 -10.80 3.55
N HIS A 170 -28.82 -9.76 4.36
CA HIS A 170 -29.00 -9.91 5.80
C HIS A 170 -30.29 -10.63 6.15
N GLY A 171 -31.41 -10.32 5.47
CA GLY A 171 -32.69 -11.01 5.65
C GLY A 171 -32.69 -12.48 5.22
N ALA A 172 -31.72 -12.86 4.36
CA ALA A 172 -31.52 -14.25 3.93
C ALA A 172 -30.40 -14.95 4.74
N ASN A 173 -29.94 -14.36 5.86
CA ASN A 173 -28.84 -14.85 6.69
C ASN A 173 -27.54 -15.06 5.91
N LYS A 174 -27.28 -14.26 4.87
CA LYS A 174 -26.02 -14.25 4.13
C LYS A 174 -25.02 -13.35 4.82
N GLN A 175 -23.76 -13.78 4.88
CA GLN A 175 -22.73 -13.01 5.58
C GLN A 175 -22.35 -11.75 4.84
N ILE A 176 -22.26 -10.65 5.57
CA ILE A 176 -21.76 -9.35 5.09
C ILE A 176 -20.53 -8.97 5.91
N ILE A 177 -19.46 -8.61 5.20
CA ILE A 177 -18.20 -8.13 5.81
C ILE A 177 -17.86 -6.82 5.15
N LEU A 178 -17.61 -5.80 5.97
CA LEU A 178 -17.34 -4.44 5.52
C LEU A 178 -16.01 -3.97 6.10
N SER A 179 -15.26 -3.17 5.35
CA SER A 179 -14.10 -2.49 5.89
C SER A 179 -14.19 -0.98 5.72
N SER A 180 -13.52 -0.24 6.59
CA SER A 180 -13.40 1.22 6.52
C SER A 180 -12.13 1.75 7.18
N ASP A 181 -11.73 2.98 6.82
CA ASP A 181 -10.65 3.70 7.49
C ASP A 181 -11.06 4.28 8.87
N ARG A 182 -12.38 4.33 9.15
CA ARG A 182 -12.96 4.89 10.39
C ARG A 182 -14.25 4.19 10.78
N PRO A 183 -14.69 4.28 12.06
CA PRO A 183 -15.96 3.69 12.49
C PRO A 183 -17.16 4.44 11.91
N PRO A 184 -18.35 3.80 11.82
CA PRO A 184 -19.55 4.41 11.23
C PRO A 184 -19.97 5.73 11.87
N LYS A 185 -19.77 5.89 13.17
CA LYS A 185 -20.09 7.13 13.91
C LYS A 185 -19.31 8.36 13.42
N ASP A 186 -18.12 8.16 12.85
CA ASP A 186 -17.23 9.22 12.36
C ASP A 186 -17.41 9.48 10.84
N MET A 187 -18.50 8.97 10.26
CA MET A 187 -18.87 9.16 8.85
C MET A 187 -19.98 10.22 8.73
N ASP A 188 -19.60 11.49 8.61
CA ASP A 188 -20.53 12.65 8.75
C ASP A 188 -21.70 12.70 7.74
N ILE A 189 -21.49 12.26 6.48
CA ILE A 189 -22.47 12.38 5.39
C ILE A 189 -23.10 11.02 5.05
N LEU A 190 -22.97 10.04 5.95
CA LEU A 190 -23.59 8.73 5.76
C LEU A 190 -25.05 8.79 6.21
N GLU A 191 -25.97 8.28 5.37
CA GLU A 191 -27.37 8.18 5.74
C GLU A 191 -27.57 7.36 7.02
N ASP A 192 -28.40 7.86 7.95
CA ASP A 192 -28.64 7.22 9.25
C ASP A 192 -29.12 5.78 9.13
N ARG A 193 -29.91 5.47 8.09
CA ARG A 193 -30.35 4.10 7.81
C ARG A 193 -29.21 3.15 7.47
N ILE A 194 -28.16 3.62 6.79
CA ILE A 194 -26.97 2.82 6.46
C ILE A 194 -26.05 2.74 7.68
N ARG A 195 -25.83 3.85 8.37
CA ARG A 195 -25.07 3.87 9.63
C ARG A 195 -25.61 2.83 10.61
N SER A 196 -26.92 2.81 10.82
CA SER A 196 -27.60 1.83 11.68
C SER A 196 -27.36 0.37 11.22
N ARG A 197 -27.22 0.13 9.90
CA ARG A 197 -26.89 -1.21 9.38
C ARG A 197 -25.44 -1.60 9.63
N PHE A 198 -24.50 -0.65 9.50
CA PHE A 198 -23.10 -0.90 9.81
C PHE A 198 -22.89 -1.21 11.30
N GLU A 199 -23.65 -0.56 12.17
CA GLU A 199 -23.58 -0.73 13.62
C GLU A 199 -24.39 -1.92 14.16
N TRP A 200 -25.21 -2.56 13.33
CA TRP A 200 -26.08 -3.66 13.76
C TRP A 200 -25.31 -4.89 14.23
N GLY A 201 -24.19 -5.21 13.56
CA GLY A 201 -23.39 -6.38 13.86
C GLY A 201 -22.24 -6.12 14.83
N LEU A 202 -21.05 -6.61 14.50
CA LEU A 202 -19.86 -6.43 15.31
C LEU A 202 -18.91 -5.42 14.65
N LEU A 203 -18.54 -4.39 15.41
CA LEU A 203 -17.49 -3.45 15.05
C LEU A 203 -16.16 -3.92 15.63
N ALA A 204 -15.15 -4.15 14.80
CA ALA A 204 -13.84 -4.60 15.23
C ALA A 204 -12.76 -3.63 14.72
N ASP A 205 -12.06 -2.99 15.64
CA ASP A 205 -10.98 -2.06 15.34
C ASP A 205 -9.65 -2.77 15.12
N ILE A 206 -8.83 -2.19 14.27
CA ILE A 206 -7.45 -2.59 14.04
C ILE A 206 -6.58 -1.35 14.22
N GLN A 207 -5.72 -1.40 15.23
CA GLN A 207 -4.82 -0.31 15.57
C GLN A 207 -3.44 -0.51 14.97
N SER A 208 -2.58 0.51 15.08
CA SER A 208 -1.18 0.41 14.66
C SER A 208 -0.45 -0.64 15.49
N PRO A 209 0.40 -1.47 14.86
CA PRO A 209 1.13 -2.54 15.55
C PRO A 209 2.16 -1.97 16.53
N ASP A 210 2.33 -2.63 17.67
CA ASP A 210 3.45 -2.40 18.58
C ASP A 210 4.78 -2.85 17.98
N TYR A 211 5.88 -2.60 18.69
CA TYR A 211 7.23 -2.89 18.20
C TYR A 211 7.43 -4.39 17.91
N GLU A 212 7.01 -5.23 18.83
CA GLU A 212 7.12 -6.68 18.73
C GLU A 212 6.31 -7.22 17.55
N THR A 213 5.10 -6.71 17.37
CA THR A 213 4.25 -7.09 16.23
C THR A 213 4.86 -6.63 14.90
N ARG A 214 5.50 -5.44 14.84
CA ARG A 214 6.19 -4.97 13.63
C ARG A 214 7.35 -5.90 13.26
N ILE A 215 8.17 -6.33 14.23
CA ILE A 215 9.25 -7.31 14.00
C ILE A 215 8.66 -8.63 13.48
N ALA A 216 7.59 -9.13 14.10
CA ALA A 216 6.96 -10.38 13.69
C ALA A 216 6.40 -10.30 12.25
N ILE A 217 5.82 -9.15 11.85
CA ILE A 217 5.34 -8.90 10.50
C ILE A 217 6.51 -8.93 9.48
N LEU A 218 7.60 -8.23 9.78
CA LEU A 218 8.78 -8.21 8.90
C LEU A 218 9.41 -9.61 8.75
N ARG A 219 9.50 -10.37 9.84
CA ARG A 219 10.00 -11.75 9.81
C ARG A 219 9.09 -12.67 9.01
N LYS A 220 7.76 -12.54 9.19
CA LYS A 220 6.79 -13.32 8.41
C LYS A 220 6.88 -12.99 6.92
N LYS A 221 7.05 -11.72 6.58
CA LYS A 221 7.25 -11.26 5.21
C LYS A 221 8.54 -11.83 4.61
N GLN A 222 9.64 -11.80 5.35
CA GLN A 222 10.92 -12.40 4.97
C GLN A 222 10.78 -13.89 4.68
N GLU A 223 10.10 -14.64 5.57
CA GLU A 223 9.83 -16.08 5.41
C GLU A 223 9.05 -16.36 4.12
N LEU A 224 7.95 -15.62 3.89
CA LEU A 224 7.08 -15.82 2.73
C LEU A 224 7.74 -15.47 1.39
N ASP A 225 8.63 -14.49 1.38
CA ASP A 225 9.30 -14.03 0.15
C ASP A 225 10.67 -14.73 -0.05
N GLY A 226 11.13 -15.56 0.91
CA GLY A 226 12.36 -16.36 0.82
C GLY A 226 13.66 -15.54 0.89
N TYR A 227 13.65 -14.37 1.53
CA TYR A 227 14.85 -13.56 1.72
C TYR A 227 15.47 -13.81 3.09
N SER A 228 16.79 -13.59 3.19
CA SER A 228 17.50 -13.58 4.47
C SER A 228 17.96 -12.15 4.77
N VAL A 229 17.42 -11.58 5.84
CA VAL A 229 17.74 -10.23 6.32
C VAL A 229 18.16 -10.35 7.78
N SER A 230 19.24 -9.67 8.17
CA SER A 230 19.75 -9.72 9.53
C SER A 230 18.81 -9.05 10.53
N ASP A 231 18.85 -9.50 11.79
CA ASP A 231 17.96 -9.02 12.85
C ASP A 231 18.13 -7.51 13.13
N ASP A 232 19.36 -6.99 13.03
CA ASP A 232 19.65 -5.56 13.19
C ASP A 232 18.94 -4.68 12.17
N VAL A 233 18.83 -5.13 10.92
CA VAL A 233 18.07 -4.44 9.86
C VAL A 233 16.57 -4.51 10.13
N ILE A 234 16.05 -5.66 10.54
CA ILE A 234 14.64 -5.83 10.91
C ILE A 234 14.27 -4.90 12.08
N GLU A 235 15.09 -4.87 13.12
CA GLU A 235 14.91 -4.00 14.29
C GLU A 235 15.01 -2.51 13.90
N TYR A 236 15.93 -2.16 13.02
CA TYR A 236 16.07 -0.81 12.50
C TYR A 236 14.79 -0.34 11.78
N ILE A 237 14.24 -1.16 10.87
CA ILE A 237 13.00 -0.85 10.17
C ILE A 237 11.84 -0.72 11.17
N ALA A 238 11.68 -1.71 12.07
CA ALA A 238 10.61 -1.73 13.05
C ALA A 238 10.66 -0.55 14.04
N SER A 239 11.84 -0.05 14.39
CA SER A 239 12.02 1.09 15.30
C SER A 239 11.65 2.41 14.65
N ASN A 240 11.95 2.57 13.37
CA ASN A 240 11.83 3.84 12.66
C ASN A 240 10.49 4.00 11.91
N ILE A 241 9.89 2.91 11.41
CA ILE A 241 8.64 2.95 10.65
C ILE A 241 7.49 2.48 11.56
N LYS A 242 6.68 3.43 12.03
CA LYS A 242 5.62 3.20 13.03
C LYS A 242 4.21 3.46 12.49
N SER A 243 4.09 3.97 11.28
CA SER A 243 2.84 4.46 10.69
C SER A 243 1.85 3.33 10.36
N ASN A 244 2.22 2.40 9.50
CA ASN A 244 1.36 1.32 9.04
C ASN A 244 2.18 0.16 8.44
N ILE A 245 1.49 -0.98 8.23
CA ILE A 245 2.13 -2.21 7.75
C ILE A 245 2.57 -2.08 6.28
N ARG A 246 1.83 -1.33 5.43
CA ARG A 246 2.23 -1.12 4.03
C ARG A 246 3.56 -0.38 3.91
N GLU A 247 3.78 0.64 4.72
CA GLU A 247 5.06 1.34 4.75
C GLU A 247 6.18 0.47 5.33
N LEU A 248 5.86 -0.31 6.36
CA LEU A 248 6.80 -1.26 6.97
C LEU A 248 7.31 -2.30 5.95
N GLU A 249 6.39 -2.96 5.25
CA GLU A 249 6.71 -3.91 4.17
C GLU A 249 7.37 -3.23 2.97
N GLY A 250 6.90 -2.03 2.63
CA GLY A 250 7.47 -1.21 1.55
C GLY A 250 8.94 -0.85 1.80
N ALA A 251 9.30 -0.55 3.05
CA ALA A 251 10.67 -0.28 3.44
C ALA A 251 11.57 -1.51 3.28
N LEU A 252 11.12 -2.68 3.74
CA LEU A 252 11.85 -3.92 3.55
C LEU A 252 12.03 -4.24 2.06
N ASN A 253 10.97 -4.15 1.28
CA ASN A 253 11.02 -4.37 -0.17
C ASN A 253 12.00 -3.41 -0.88
N LYS A 254 12.05 -2.15 -0.44
CA LYS A 254 12.96 -1.14 -1.00
C LYS A 254 14.43 -1.50 -0.73
N ILE A 255 14.76 -1.93 0.50
CA ILE A 255 16.12 -2.38 0.84
C ILE A 255 16.52 -3.58 -0.01
N ILE A 256 15.63 -4.59 -0.12
CA ILE A 256 15.88 -5.80 -0.92
C ILE A 256 16.11 -5.44 -2.40
N ALA A 257 15.28 -4.56 -2.95
CA ALA A 257 15.41 -4.12 -4.34
C ALA A 257 16.77 -3.41 -4.59
N TYR A 258 17.20 -2.54 -3.68
CA TYR A 258 18.50 -1.86 -3.77
C TYR A 258 19.67 -2.83 -3.63
N ALA A 259 19.62 -3.76 -2.67
CA ALA A 259 20.63 -4.78 -2.49
C ALA A 259 20.82 -5.61 -3.77
N ASN A 260 19.72 -6.05 -4.38
CA ASN A 260 19.74 -6.83 -5.63
C ASN A 260 20.29 -6.01 -6.82
N LEU A 261 19.91 -4.73 -6.93
CA LEU A 261 20.35 -3.84 -8.02
C LEU A 261 21.87 -3.57 -7.94
N GLU A 262 22.36 -3.26 -6.74
CA GLU A 262 23.76 -2.92 -6.50
C GLU A 262 24.63 -4.16 -6.24
N LYS A 263 24.03 -5.36 -6.15
CA LYS A 263 24.70 -6.62 -5.80
C LYS A 263 25.47 -6.53 -4.47
N ARG A 264 24.87 -5.89 -3.47
CA ARG A 264 25.40 -5.69 -2.13
C ARG A 264 24.68 -6.57 -1.13
N GLU A 265 25.35 -6.94 -0.05
CA GLU A 265 24.73 -7.58 1.11
C GLU A 265 23.78 -6.60 1.83
N ILE A 266 22.67 -7.14 2.36
CA ILE A 266 21.72 -6.40 3.18
C ILE A 266 22.34 -6.24 4.57
N ASN A 267 22.72 -5.00 4.91
CA ASN A 267 23.27 -4.62 6.22
C ASN A 267 22.67 -3.29 6.67
N ILE A 268 23.00 -2.89 7.89
CA ILE A 268 22.46 -1.67 8.51
C ILE A 268 22.83 -0.42 7.71
N ASP A 269 24.06 -0.33 7.18
CA ASP A 269 24.53 0.84 6.41
C ASP A 269 23.68 1.03 5.15
N LEU A 270 23.36 -0.07 4.45
CA LEU A 270 22.50 -0.03 3.29
C LEU A 270 21.07 0.38 3.68
N ALA A 271 20.54 -0.17 4.78
CA ALA A 271 19.21 0.16 5.28
C ALA A 271 19.09 1.65 5.63
N GLU A 272 20.08 2.23 6.33
CA GLU A 272 20.14 3.64 6.65
C GLU A 272 20.21 4.51 5.40
N GLN A 273 21.05 4.14 4.43
CA GLN A 273 21.16 4.86 3.16
C GLN A 273 19.83 4.88 2.40
N VAL A 274 19.19 3.71 2.25
CA VAL A 274 17.99 3.52 1.43
C VAL A 274 16.74 4.14 2.07
N LEU A 275 16.65 4.10 3.41
CA LEU A 275 15.48 4.58 4.13
C LEU A 275 15.60 6.02 4.64
N ARG A 276 16.72 6.68 4.44
CA ARG A 276 16.97 8.06 4.93
C ARG A 276 15.82 9.01 4.57
N ASP A 277 15.37 8.99 3.32
CA ASP A 277 14.30 9.88 2.85
C ASP A 277 12.92 9.55 3.46
N ILE A 278 12.72 8.30 3.93
CA ILE A 278 11.47 7.85 4.55
C ILE A 278 11.47 8.17 6.05
N ILE A 279 12.59 7.89 6.72
CA ILE A 279 12.73 8.03 8.18
C ILE A 279 12.91 9.50 8.58
N SER A 280 13.68 10.23 7.80
CA SER A 280 14.01 11.64 8.08
C SER A 280 13.65 12.55 6.88
N PRO A 281 12.36 12.59 6.47
CA PRO A 281 11.95 13.42 5.32
C PRO A 281 12.17 14.91 5.59
N ASN A 282 12.32 15.29 6.86
CA ASN A 282 12.58 16.67 7.33
C ASN A 282 14.00 16.89 7.87
N GLU A 283 14.88 15.91 7.82
CA GLU A 283 16.29 16.26 7.89
C GLU A 283 16.55 17.14 6.67
N LYS A 284 16.50 18.46 6.92
CA LYS A 284 16.97 19.45 5.96
C LYS A 284 18.30 18.92 5.46
N LYS A 285 18.37 18.47 4.22
CA LYS A 285 19.69 18.34 3.56
C LYS A 285 20.38 19.62 3.95
N VAL A 286 21.44 19.50 4.76
CA VAL A 286 22.20 20.70 5.15
C VAL A 286 22.58 21.30 3.82
N ILE A 287 21.88 22.39 3.47
CA ILE A 287 22.14 23.07 2.19
C ILE A 287 23.53 23.61 2.33
N THR A 288 24.49 22.96 1.69
CA THR A 288 25.86 23.41 1.65
C THR A 288 26.11 24.17 0.33
N PRO A 289 27.09 25.04 0.28
CA PRO A 289 27.48 25.70 -0.96
C PRO A 289 27.83 24.70 -2.07
N GLU A 290 28.51 23.62 -1.72
CA GLU A 290 28.87 22.53 -2.64
C GLU A 290 27.64 21.91 -3.25
N PHE A 291 26.60 21.58 -2.44
CA PHE A 291 25.35 21.02 -2.91
C PHE A 291 24.59 21.98 -3.85
N ILE A 292 24.65 23.29 -3.59
CA ILE A 292 24.09 24.31 -4.50
C ILE A 292 24.83 24.30 -5.83
N ILE A 293 26.20 24.29 -5.78
CA ILE A 293 27.05 24.28 -6.96
C ILE A 293 26.79 23.03 -7.81
N ASP A 294 26.74 21.86 -7.19
CA ASP A 294 26.49 20.59 -7.87
C ASP A 294 25.08 20.58 -8.54
N THR A 295 24.06 21.02 -7.80
CA THR A 295 22.68 21.09 -8.34
C THR A 295 22.56 22.04 -9.53
N VAL A 296 23.26 23.16 -9.49
CA VAL A 296 23.31 24.13 -10.60
C VAL A 296 24.09 23.56 -11.78
N ALA A 297 25.22 22.92 -11.52
CA ALA A 297 26.04 22.29 -12.54
C ALA A 297 25.27 21.22 -13.32
N ASP A 298 24.59 20.32 -12.62
CA ASP A 298 23.73 19.29 -13.18
C ASP A 298 22.59 19.88 -14.03
N HIS A 299 21.97 20.96 -13.55
CA HIS A 299 20.87 21.58 -14.28
C HIS A 299 21.27 22.19 -15.63
N PHE A 300 22.49 22.70 -15.72
CA PHE A 300 23.02 23.33 -16.94
C PHE A 300 23.93 22.42 -17.76
N ASP A 301 24.06 21.15 -17.40
CA ASP A 301 24.92 20.15 -18.06
C ASP A 301 26.39 20.62 -18.17
N ILE A 302 26.92 21.10 -17.04
CA ILE A 302 28.32 21.57 -16.89
C ILE A 302 28.91 20.91 -15.62
N THR A 303 30.25 20.98 -15.50
CA THR A 303 30.91 20.44 -14.30
C THR A 303 30.92 21.44 -13.14
N PRO A 304 30.88 21.00 -11.86
CA PRO A 304 31.08 21.89 -10.70
C PRO A 304 32.37 22.72 -10.79
N SER A 305 33.44 22.12 -11.32
CA SER A 305 34.74 22.81 -11.55
C SER A 305 34.64 23.93 -12.59
N ASP A 306 33.70 23.88 -13.54
CA ASP A 306 33.47 25.00 -14.47
C ASP A 306 32.82 26.20 -13.75
N ILE A 307 31.92 25.94 -12.80
CA ILE A 307 31.28 27.02 -12.01
C ILE A 307 32.32 27.74 -11.15
N VAL A 308 33.18 27.00 -10.47
CA VAL A 308 34.21 27.55 -9.59
C VAL A 308 35.40 28.14 -10.41
N GLY A 309 35.67 27.57 -11.58
CA GLY A 309 36.83 27.91 -12.42
C GLY A 309 36.82 29.33 -12.98
N SER A 310 37.91 29.70 -13.66
CA SER A 310 38.15 31.04 -14.24
C SER A 310 37.51 31.28 -15.61
N LYS A 311 36.90 30.27 -16.21
CA LYS A 311 36.26 30.37 -17.55
C LYS A 311 35.21 31.48 -17.61
N ARG A 312 35.20 32.28 -18.72
CA ARG A 312 34.34 33.45 -18.89
C ARG A 312 33.26 33.28 -20.00
N SER A 313 33.07 32.09 -20.49
CA SER A 313 32.01 31.85 -21.49
C SER A 313 30.62 32.09 -20.91
N SER A 314 29.70 32.61 -21.70
CA SER A 314 28.34 32.93 -21.26
C SER A 314 27.59 31.68 -20.74
N LYS A 315 27.89 30.50 -21.29
CA LYS A 315 27.36 29.21 -20.85
C LYS A 315 27.75 28.81 -19.43
N ILE A 316 28.83 29.42 -18.88
CA ILE A 316 29.36 29.15 -17.53
C ILE A 316 29.10 30.33 -16.60
N VAL A 317 29.18 31.55 -17.12
CA VAL A 317 29.02 32.76 -16.30
C VAL A 317 27.61 32.88 -15.75
N PHE A 318 26.60 32.58 -16.54
CA PHE A 318 25.20 32.67 -16.12
C PHE A 318 24.87 31.64 -15.03
N PRO A 319 25.14 30.33 -15.16
CA PRO A 319 24.97 29.35 -14.07
C PRO A 319 25.75 29.75 -12.80
N ARG A 320 26.96 30.23 -12.94
CA ARG A 320 27.75 30.71 -11.81
C ARG A 320 27.09 31.88 -11.05
N GLN A 321 26.49 32.83 -11.76
CA GLN A 321 25.74 33.94 -11.16
C GLN A 321 24.49 33.43 -10.42
N ILE A 322 23.80 32.45 -10.99
CA ILE A 322 22.66 31.76 -10.31
C ILE A 322 23.14 31.05 -9.04
N ALA A 323 24.29 30.35 -9.07
CA ALA A 323 24.83 29.70 -7.88
C ALA A 323 25.18 30.71 -6.79
N MET A 324 25.79 31.87 -7.15
CA MET A 324 26.06 32.98 -6.22
C MET A 324 24.78 33.51 -5.58
N TYR A 325 23.72 33.73 -6.39
CA TYR A 325 22.43 34.20 -5.92
C TYR A 325 21.78 33.19 -4.95
N LEU A 326 21.79 31.90 -5.31
CA LEU A 326 21.21 30.82 -4.45
C LEU A 326 21.99 30.66 -3.14
N CYS A 327 23.32 30.73 -3.17
CA CYS A 327 24.14 30.73 -1.95
C CYS A 327 23.81 31.92 -1.03
N ARG A 328 23.56 33.10 -1.59
CA ARG A 328 23.17 34.28 -0.80
C ARG A 328 21.77 34.11 -0.19
N GLU A 329 20.81 33.67 -0.97
CA GLU A 329 19.40 33.61 -0.56
C GLU A 329 19.09 32.43 0.36
N MET A 330 19.70 31.26 0.10
CA MET A 330 19.36 30.03 0.83
C MET A 330 20.23 29.77 2.06
N LEU A 331 21.48 30.30 2.08
CA LEU A 331 22.44 30.10 3.18
C LEU A 331 22.69 31.40 3.98
N ASP A 332 22.18 32.53 3.52
CA ASP A 332 22.50 33.87 4.05
C ASP A 332 24.02 34.11 4.17
N ALA A 333 24.79 33.50 3.26
CA ALA A 333 26.26 33.55 3.30
C ALA A 333 26.76 34.95 2.99
N PRO A 334 27.80 35.42 3.69
CA PRO A 334 28.41 36.75 3.38
C PRO A 334 29.08 36.73 2.01
N LEU A 335 29.04 37.87 1.29
CA LEU A 335 29.61 38.01 -0.07
C LEU A 335 31.05 37.54 -0.19
N THR A 336 31.89 37.83 0.83
CA THR A 336 33.26 37.36 0.91
C THR A 336 33.39 35.86 1.04
N GLY A 337 32.44 35.21 1.77
CA GLY A 337 32.37 33.76 1.88
C GLY A 337 31.99 33.11 0.55
N ILE A 338 30.94 33.63 -0.12
CA ILE A 338 30.55 33.19 -1.46
C ILE A 338 31.69 33.33 -2.46
N GLY A 339 32.44 34.45 -2.41
CA GLY A 339 33.58 34.68 -3.28
C GLY A 339 34.68 33.62 -3.14
N LYS A 340 35.01 33.21 -1.91
CA LYS A 340 35.98 32.14 -1.64
C LYS A 340 35.49 30.79 -2.21
N MET A 341 34.21 30.43 -2.01
CA MET A 341 33.62 29.19 -2.51
C MET A 341 33.54 29.16 -4.04
N MET A 342 33.42 30.30 -4.69
CA MET A 342 33.34 30.44 -6.16
C MET A 342 34.69 30.66 -6.84
N GLY A 343 35.78 30.18 -6.23
CA GLY A 343 37.14 30.25 -6.79
C GLY A 343 37.88 31.57 -6.51
N ASP A 344 37.85 32.00 -5.25
CA ASP A 344 38.54 33.22 -4.73
C ASP A 344 38.16 34.50 -5.50
N ARG A 345 36.89 34.70 -5.76
CA ARG A 345 36.37 35.89 -6.43
C ARG A 345 36.19 37.02 -5.44
N ASP A 346 36.46 38.22 -5.92
CA ASP A 346 36.18 39.41 -5.16
C ASP A 346 34.71 39.59 -4.83
N HIS A 347 34.38 40.07 -3.64
CA HIS A 347 33.02 40.30 -3.17
C HIS A 347 32.20 41.22 -4.10
N THR A 348 32.85 42.16 -4.80
CA THR A 348 32.20 43.04 -5.79
C THR A 348 31.73 42.23 -7.01
N THR A 349 32.50 41.21 -7.44
CA THR A 349 32.10 40.31 -8.53
C THR A 349 30.89 39.49 -8.13
N VAL A 350 30.84 39.02 -6.88
CA VAL A 350 29.70 38.26 -6.33
C VAL A 350 28.48 39.18 -6.27
N MET A 351 28.62 40.39 -5.73
CA MET A 351 27.51 41.36 -5.62
C MET A 351 26.90 41.66 -7.00
N HIS A 352 27.73 42.00 -7.98
CA HIS A 352 27.25 42.26 -9.35
C HIS A 352 26.61 41.04 -10.01
N GLY A 353 27.09 39.82 -9.67
CA GLY A 353 26.49 38.59 -10.15
C GLY A 353 25.07 38.40 -9.61
N ILE A 354 24.88 38.66 -8.32
CA ILE A 354 23.58 38.56 -7.63
C ILE A 354 22.60 39.61 -8.18
N GLU A 355 22.99 40.89 -8.18
CA GLU A 355 22.17 42.00 -8.70
C GLU A 355 21.71 41.76 -10.16
N LYS A 356 22.59 41.16 -10.97
CA LYS A 356 22.24 40.82 -12.33
C LYS A 356 21.16 39.77 -12.42
N ILE A 357 21.23 38.71 -11.62
CA ILE A 357 20.19 37.66 -11.59
C ILE A 357 18.88 38.23 -11.07
N GLU A 358 18.86 39.04 -10.02
CA GLU A 358 17.67 39.72 -9.50
C GLU A 358 17.00 40.59 -10.57
N LYS A 359 17.78 41.35 -11.31
CA LYS A 359 17.28 42.16 -12.42
C LYS A 359 16.73 41.33 -13.58
N GLU A 360 17.41 40.23 -13.94
CA GLU A 360 16.95 39.34 -14.99
C GLU A 360 15.72 38.55 -14.59
N MET A 361 15.56 38.15 -13.34
CA MET A 361 14.33 37.54 -12.81
C MET A 361 13.13 38.48 -12.86
N SER A 362 13.37 39.78 -12.65
CA SER A 362 12.29 40.78 -12.75
C SER A 362 11.90 41.07 -14.20
N ALA A 363 12.80 40.87 -15.15
CA ALA A 363 12.65 41.20 -16.57
C ALA A 363 12.22 39.99 -17.44
N LYS A 364 12.52 38.75 -17.00
CA LYS A 364 12.36 37.54 -17.82
C LYS A 364 11.77 36.39 -16.98
N ASP A 365 10.55 35.97 -17.29
CA ASP A 365 9.91 34.83 -16.61
C ASP A 365 10.68 33.52 -16.77
N SER A 366 11.42 33.32 -17.88
CA SER A 366 12.25 32.14 -18.08
C SER A 366 13.37 32.01 -17.02
N VAL A 367 14.01 33.14 -16.64
CA VAL A 367 15.05 33.13 -15.60
C VAL A 367 14.42 32.86 -14.23
N ARG A 368 13.28 33.50 -13.95
CA ARG A 368 12.53 33.27 -12.71
C ARG A 368 12.18 31.81 -12.56
N ASN A 369 11.59 31.19 -13.58
CA ASN A 369 11.22 29.77 -13.58
C ASN A 369 12.44 28.85 -13.38
N THR A 370 13.58 29.18 -13.99
CA THR A 370 14.82 28.39 -13.79
C THR A 370 15.28 28.45 -12.34
N VAL A 371 15.30 29.63 -11.74
CA VAL A 371 15.69 29.81 -10.33
C VAL A 371 14.70 29.10 -9.39
N ASP A 372 13.39 29.17 -9.66
CA ASP A 372 12.37 28.49 -8.86
C ASP A 372 12.46 26.96 -8.95
N ILE A 373 12.77 26.42 -10.13
CA ILE A 373 13.05 25.00 -10.30
C ILE A 373 14.27 24.57 -9.48
N LEU A 374 15.35 25.37 -9.51
CA LEU A 374 16.55 25.08 -8.75
C LEU A 374 16.30 25.18 -7.24
N LYS A 375 15.55 26.19 -6.77
CA LYS A 375 15.14 26.30 -5.36
C LYS A 375 14.37 25.07 -4.89
N LYS A 376 13.43 24.59 -5.70
CA LYS A 376 12.66 23.36 -5.40
C LYS A 376 13.52 22.10 -5.42
N LYS A 377 14.53 22.02 -6.29
CA LYS A 377 15.49 20.89 -6.30
C LYS A 377 16.39 20.89 -5.06
N ILE A 378 16.82 22.08 -4.60
CA ILE A 378 17.69 22.25 -3.44
C ILE A 378 16.90 22.09 -2.13
N ASN A 379 15.69 22.64 -2.07
CA ASN A 379 14.81 22.57 -0.90
C ASN A 379 13.38 22.29 -1.33
N PRO A 380 12.97 21.00 -1.42
CA PRO A 380 11.60 20.60 -1.80
C PRO A 380 10.51 21.02 -0.82
N SER A 381 10.90 21.47 0.40
CA SER A 381 9.97 21.78 1.50
C SER A 381 9.54 23.24 1.60
N LYS A 382 9.86 24.08 0.60
CA LYS A 382 9.43 25.48 0.52
C LYS A 382 8.59 25.77 -0.70
#